data_64c9bb8aec44a075a2db6fbf4929dfef
#
_entry.id   64c9bb8aec44a075a2db6fbf4929dfef
#
_cell.length_a   1.000
_cell.length_b   1.000
_cell.length_c   1.000
_cell.angle_alpha   90.00
_cell.angle_beta   90.00
_cell.angle_gamma   90.00
#
_symmetry.space_group_name_H-M   'P 1'
#
loop_
_entity.id
_entity.type
_entity.pdbx_description
1 polymer ?
#
loop_
_entity_poly.entity_id
_entity_poly.type
_entity_poly.pdbx_seq_one_letter_code
_entity_poly.pdbx_strand_id
1 'polypeptide(L)' 'MKMKFRAALLGLNYIATVLVSLTILFSEQFSFGEKAVYGTSAILMGMAIRNFVQIRMPIEE' A
#
# COMPACT_ATOMS: atom_id res chain seq x y z
N MET A 1 -19.25 -10.02 -9.29
CA MET A 1 -18.89 -9.66 -7.93
C MET A 1 -17.40 -9.72 -7.64
N LYS A 2 -16.70 -10.58 -8.32
CA LYS A 2 -15.27 -10.72 -8.11
C LYS A 2 -14.52 -9.44 -8.40
N MET A 3 -14.99 -8.69 -9.39
CA MET A 3 -14.38 -7.43 -9.74
C MET A 3 -14.50 -6.42 -8.59
N LYS A 4 -15.66 -6.40 -7.91
CA LYS A 4 -15.84 -5.51 -6.79
C LYS A 4 -14.93 -5.87 -5.63
N PHE A 5 -14.77 -7.16 -5.39
CA PHE A 5 -13.89 -7.61 -4.32
C PHE A 5 -12.44 -7.18 -4.59
N ARG A 6 -12.01 -7.37 -5.83
CA ARG A 6 -10.66 -6.96 -6.23
C ARG A 6 -10.48 -5.46 -6.07
N ALA A 7 -11.46 -4.69 -6.52
CA ALA A 7 -11.39 -3.24 -6.40
C ALA A 7 -11.34 -2.82 -4.93
N ALA A 8 -12.11 -3.49 -4.08
CA ALA A 8 -12.11 -3.20 -2.66
C ALA A 8 -10.74 -3.49 -2.04
N LEU A 9 -10.11 -4.60 -2.41
CA LEU A 9 -8.79 -4.95 -1.91
C LEU A 9 -7.74 -3.93 -2.34
N LEU A 10 -7.79 -3.51 -3.60
CA LEU A 10 -6.84 -2.52 -4.10
C LEU A 10 -7.05 -1.17 -3.43
N GLY A 11 -8.30 -0.78 -3.25
CA GLY A 11 -8.61 0.47 -2.57
C GLY A 11 -8.17 0.45 -1.12
N LEU A 12 -8.41 -0.66 -0.43
CA LEU A 12 -8.00 -0.82 0.96
C LEU A 12 -6.48 -0.77 1.06
N ASN A 13 -5.79 -1.45 0.14
CA ASN A 13 -4.33 -1.43 0.10
C ASN A 13 -3.81 0.00 -0.09
N TYR A 14 -4.42 0.74 -0.99
CA TYR A 14 -4.04 2.12 -1.25
C TYR A 14 -4.21 2.98 0.01
N ILE A 15 -5.36 2.88 0.65
CA ILE A 15 -5.64 3.64 1.87
C ILE A 15 -4.64 3.27 2.96
N ALA A 16 -4.38 1.99 3.15
CA ALA A 16 -3.44 1.54 4.16
C ALA A 16 -2.04 2.10 3.89
N THR A 17 -1.60 2.07 2.63
CA THR A 17 -0.28 2.59 2.25
C THR A 17 -0.19 4.08 2.54
N VAL A 18 -1.22 4.84 2.21
CA VAL A 18 -1.26 6.27 2.46
C VAL A 18 -1.21 6.55 3.96
N LEU A 19 -2.01 5.83 4.74
CA LEU A 19 -2.05 6.03 6.18
C LEU A 19 -0.70 5.73 6.83
N VAL A 20 -0.07 4.64 6.44
CA VAL A 20 1.24 4.29 6.97
C VAL A 20 2.26 5.35 6.60
N SER A 21 2.25 5.80 5.35
CA SER A 21 3.18 6.82 4.89
C SER A 21 3.00 8.12 5.67
N LEU A 22 1.76 8.54 5.88
CA LEU A 22 1.48 9.75 6.64
C LEU A 22 1.93 9.61 8.09
N THR A 23 1.69 8.46 8.69
CA THR A 23 2.12 8.20 10.06
C THR A 23 3.63 8.34 10.18
N ILE A 24 4.36 7.79 9.23
CA ILE A 24 5.82 7.88 9.25
C ILE A 24 6.28 9.33 9.08
N LEU A 25 5.65 10.06 8.17
CA LEU A 25 6.02 11.45 7.90
C LEU A 25 5.78 12.34 9.11
N PHE A 26 4.69 12.11 9.84
CA PHE A 26 4.36 12.94 10.99
C PHE A 26 4.97 12.44 12.28
N SER A 27 5.66 11.32 12.26
CA SER A 27 6.32 10.82 13.45
C SER A 27 7.58 11.64 13.71
N GLU A 28 7.71 12.14 14.91
CA GLU A 28 8.89 12.88 15.30
C GLU A 28 9.98 11.97 15.86
N GLN A 29 9.65 10.69 16.04
CA GLN A 29 10.61 9.72 16.59
C GLN A 29 11.65 9.29 15.59
N PHE A 30 11.35 9.46 14.29
CA PHE A 30 12.27 9.03 13.24
C PHE A 30 13.05 10.20 12.69
N SER A 31 14.32 9.96 12.42
CA SER A 31 15.13 10.94 11.73
C SER A 31 14.70 11.03 10.26
N PHE A 32 15.21 12.05 9.57
CA PHE A 32 14.87 12.22 8.15
C PHE A 32 15.24 10.98 7.33
N GLY A 33 16.43 10.43 7.58
CA GLY A 33 16.87 9.24 6.86
C GLY A 33 15.98 8.04 7.14
N GLU A 34 15.56 7.86 8.40
CA GLU A 34 14.68 6.78 8.76
C GLU A 34 13.31 6.93 8.11
N LYS A 35 12.81 8.15 8.06
CA LYS A 35 11.53 8.41 7.39
C LYS A 35 11.60 8.04 5.92
N ALA A 36 12.70 8.37 5.27
CA ALA A 36 12.87 8.04 3.86
C ALA A 36 12.89 6.53 3.65
N VAL A 37 13.63 5.81 4.49
CA VAL A 37 13.72 4.35 4.37
C VAL A 37 12.37 3.69 4.61
N TYR A 38 11.71 4.06 5.69
CA TYR A 38 10.42 3.44 6.03
C TYR A 38 9.34 3.83 5.04
N GLY A 39 9.32 5.08 4.60
CA GLY A 39 8.34 5.51 3.62
C GLY A 39 8.51 4.79 2.29
N THR A 40 9.76 4.65 1.83
CA THR A 40 10.04 3.92 0.61
C THR A 40 9.64 2.46 0.74
N SER A 41 9.96 1.84 1.88
CA SER A 41 9.59 0.45 2.12
C SER A 41 8.08 0.27 2.11
N ALA A 42 7.34 1.18 2.74
CA ALA A 42 5.88 1.09 2.77
C ALA A 42 5.31 1.18 1.36
N ILE A 43 5.83 2.09 0.54
CA ILE A 43 5.37 2.25 -0.83
C ILE A 43 5.67 0.99 -1.64
N LEU A 44 6.87 0.45 -1.50
CA LEU A 44 7.26 -0.76 -2.21
C LEU A 44 6.37 -1.95 -1.82
N MET A 45 6.07 -2.08 -0.54
CA MET A 45 5.18 -3.14 -0.08
C MET A 45 3.78 -2.96 -0.65
N GLY A 46 3.29 -1.73 -0.68
CA GLY A 46 1.98 -1.45 -1.27
C GLY A 46 1.94 -1.84 -2.74
N MET A 47 3.00 -1.52 -3.47
CA MET A 47 3.10 -1.90 -4.88
C MET A 47 3.17 -3.40 -5.06
N ALA A 48 3.91 -4.08 -4.20
CA ALA A 48 4.03 -5.54 -4.27
C ALA A 48 2.68 -6.21 -4.04
N ILE A 49 1.94 -5.74 -3.04
CA ILE A 49 0.61 -6.27 -2.76
C ILE A 49 -0.33 -6.02 -3.93
N ARG A 50 -0.28 -4.81 -4.48
CA ARG A 50 -1.10 -4.47 -5.64
C ARG A 50 -0.80 -5.39 -6.82
N ASN A 51 0.47 -5.60 -7.12
CA ASN A 51 0.85 -6.49 -8.21
C ASN A 51 0.40 -7.92 -7.93
N PHE A 52 0.56 -8.37 -6.70
CA PHE A 52 0.11 -9.71 -6.33
C PHE A 52 -1.38 -9.87 -6.57
N VAL A 53 -2.18 -8.91 -6.16
CA VAL A 53 -3.62 -8.96 -6.36
C VAL A 53 -3.96 -8.99 -7.85
N GLN A 54 -3.29 -8.16 -8.64
CA GLN A 54 -3.57 -8.10 -10.07
C GLN A 54 -3.19 -9.39 -10.80
N ILE A 55 -2.14 -10.05 -10.34
CA ILE A 55 -1.68 -11.29 -10.97
C ILE A 55 -2.49 -12.47 -10.49
N ARG A 56 -2.73 -12.57 -9.19
CA ARG A 56 -3.38 -13.73 -8.60
C ARG A 56 -4.90 -13.67 -8.65
N MET A 57 -5.45 -12.49 -8.78
CA MET A 57 -6.91 -12.32 -8.80
C MET A 57 -7.31 -11.68 -10.12
N PRO A 58 -7.38 -12.48 -11.18
CA PRO A 58 -7.74 -11.94 -12.50
C PRO A 58 -9.17 -11.41 -12.50
N ILE A 59 -9.40 -10.48 -13.40
CA ILE A 59 -10.73 -9.94 -13.59
C ILE A 59 -11.56 -10.98 -14.31
N GLU A 60 -12.69 -11.35 -13.71
CA GLU A 60 -13.63 -12.29 -14.30
C GLU A 60 -14.97 -11.59 -14.41
N GLU A 61 -15.40 -11.42 -15.62
CA GLU A 61 -16.67 -10.74 -15.88
C GLU A 61 -17.79 -11.73 -16.15
#